data_70ead391c6c0cf7ee864258f0705f928
#
_entry.id   70ead391c6c0cf7ee864258f0705f928
#
_cell.length_a   1.000
_cell.length_b   1.000
_cell.length_c   1.000
_cell.angle_alpha   90.00
_cell.angle_beta   90.00
_cell.angle_gamma   90.00
#
_symmetry.space_group_name_H-M   'P 1'
#
loop_
_entity.id
_entity.type
_entity.pdbx_description
1 polymer ?
#
loop_
_entity_poly.entity_id
_entity_poly.type
_entity_poly.pdbx_seq_one_letter_code
_entity_poly.pdbx_strand_id
1 'polypeptide(L)'
;MSYEVDSKKTILITEDIFKMLPVSSPLSVYPFKNCAVVGNGGILKNSSCGAEIDSSDFVFRCNLPPTTGNISKDVGNKTNLVTVNPSIIAQKYNKLNEKKTEFLENIAAYGDAFLLLPAFSFRSNTATSFKVYHTLKEFKATQRAIFFHPSYLKSLAQFWRTKGVKAYRLSSGFMITSAALELCENVKLYGFWPFSKSIEKMPISHHYYDNQLPKPGFHAMPKEYNQILQLHGKGILKLQFGKCESD
;
A
#
# COMPACT_ATOMS: atom_id res chain seq x y z
N MET A 1 5.20 -17.08 -16.83
CA MET A 1 4.24 -16.63 -15.78
C MET A 1 3.20 -15.73 -16.43
N SER A 2 1.90 -15.88 -16.16
CA SER A 2 0.85 -15.01 -16.70
C SER A 2 0.61 -13.81 -15.78
N TYR A 3 0.27 -12.66 -16.38
CA TYR A 3 -0.08 -11.45 -15.63
C TYR A 3 -1.40 -11.59 -14.84
N GLU A 4 -1.59 -10.75 -13.81
CA GLU A 4 -2.81 -10.72 -13.00
C GLU A 4 -4.02 -10.36 -13.86
N VAL A 5 -4.02 -9.19 -14.47
CA VAL A 5 -5.14 -8.63 -15.22
C VAL A 5 -5.06 -9.01 -16.70
N ASP A 6 -3.89 -8.83 -17.31
CA ASP A 6 -3.63 -9.22 -18.70
C ASP A 6 -3.41 -10.75 -18.81
N SER A 7 -4.34 -11.56 -18.35
CA SER A 7 -4.15 -13.00 -18.14
C SER A 7 -3.82 -13.80 -19.40
N LYS A 8 -4.11 -13.26 -20.59
CA LYS A 8 -3.71 -13.83 -21.89
C LYS A 8 -2.26 -13.53 -22.26
N LYS A 9 -1.60 -12.59 -21.56
CA LYS A 9 -0.22 -12.24 -21.76
C LYS A 9 0.66 -12.94 -20.74
N THR A 10 1.85 -13.32 -21.17
CA THR A 10 2.84 -13.98 -20.32
C THR A 10 4.15 -13.22 -20.33
N ILE A 11 4.94 -13.41 -19.29
CA ILE A 11 6.33 -13.02 -19.20
C ILE A 11 7.20 -14.26 -19.00
N LEU A 12 8.25 -14.39 -19.79
CA LEU A 12 9.29 -15.40 -19.57
C LEU A 12 10.10 -14.98 -18.34
N ILE A 13 10.21 -15.84 -17.35
CA ILE A 13 11.09 -15.61 -16.21
C ILE A 13 12.49 -16.03 -16.62
N THR A 14 13.26 -15.04 -17.04
CA THR A 14 14.69 -15.19 -17.32
C THR A 14 15.49 -15.31 -16.04
N GLU A 15 16.75 -15.71 -16.13
CA GLU A 15 17.67 -15.74 -14.98
C GLU A 15 17.80 -14.36 -14.31
N ASP A 16 17.83 -13.28 -15.07
CA ASP A 16 17.89 -11.92 -14.52
C ASP A 16 16.64 -11.57 -13.72
N ILE A 17 15.44 -11.91 -14.23
CA ILE A 17 14.20 -11.70 -13.49
C ILE A 17 14.16 -12.59 -12.24
N PHE A 18 14.62 -13.83 -12.36
CA PHE A 18 14.66 -14.75 -11.23
C PHE A 18 15.55 -14.21 -10.10
N LYS A 19 16.69 -13.63 -10.42
CA LYS A 19 17.60 -12.97 -9.45
C LYS A 19 16.98 -11.73 -8.76
N MET A 20 15.92 -11.15 -9.32
CA MET A 20 15.18 -10.06 -8.67
C MET A 20 14.20 -10.55 -7.61
N LEU A 21 13.84 -11.85 -7.66
CA LEU A 21 12.87 -12.44 -6.75
C LEU A 21 13.57 -12.89 -5.46
N PRO A 22 12.91 -12.81 -4.30
CA PRO A 22 13.49 -13.31 -3.06
C PRO A 22 13.60 -14.85 -3.07
N VAL A 23 14.70 -15.37 -2.55
CA VAL A 23 14.95 -16.83 -2.44
C VAL A 23 14.01 -17.47 -1.42
N SER A 24 13.69 -16.74 -0.36
CA SER A 24 12.74 -17.13 0.70
C SER A 24 11.73 -16.03 0.94
N SER A 25 10.66 -16.32 1.69
CA SER A 25 9.70 -15.27 2.05
C SER A 25 10.41 -14.09 2.74
N PRO A 26 10.32 -12.87 2.20
CA PRO A 26 10.91 -11.70 2.83
C PRO A 26 10.22 -11.34 4.16
N LEU A 27 9.02 -11.89 4.40
CA LEU A 27 8.21 -11.73 5.60
C LEU A 27 8.23 -13.02 6.43
N SER A 28 9.42 -13.61 6.64
CA SER A 28 9.59 -14.93 7.27
C SER A 28 9.25 -14.96 8.77
N VAL A 29 9.20 -13.82 9.42
CA VAL A 29 8.86 -13.71 10.86
C VAL A 29 7.37 -13.34 10.98
N TYR A 30 6.50 -14.31 10.84
CA TYR A 30 5.05 -14.14 11.04
C TYR A 30 4.48 -15.31 11.85
N PRO A 31 3.31 -15.19 12.51
CA PRO A 31 2.46 -13.99 12.51
C PRO A 31 3.04 -12.85 13.35
N PHE A 32 2.83 -11.60 12.86
CA PHE A 32 3.06 -10.41 13.69
C PHE A 32 1.89 -10.24 14.66
N LYS A 33 2.14 -9.81 15.88
CA LYS A 33 1.06 -9.67 16.88
C LYS A 33 0.11 -8.53 16.53
N ASN A 34 0.64 -7.33 16.27
CA ASN A 34 -0.14 -6.13 15.97
C ASN A 34 0.34 -5.46 14.70
N CYS A 35 -0.55 -5.21 13.76
CA CYS A 35 -0.25 -4.55 12.51
C CYS A 35 -1.12 -3.33 12.28
N ALA A 36 -0.49 -2.25 11.81
CA ALA A 36 -1.17 -1.08 11.28
C ALA A 36 -1.17 -1.11 9.75
N VAL A 37 -2.33 -0.89 9.14
CA VAL A 37 -2.44 -0.62 7.71
C VAL A 37 -2.88 0.82 7.54
N VAL A 38 -2.01 1.66 7.00
CA VAL A 38 -2.22 3.10 6.91
C VAL A 38 -2.59 3.48 5.47
N GLY A 39 -3.85 3.82 5.28
CA GLY A 39 -4.36 4.46 4.07
C GLY A 39 -4.03 5.95 4.05
N ASN A 40 -4.43 6.62 2.96
CA ASN A 40 -4.07 8.02 2.73
C ASN A 40 -5.21 9.01 3.00
N GLY A 41 -6.34 8.56 3.51
CA GLY A 41 -7.54 9.40 3.68
C GLY A 41 -7.33 10.63 4.54
N GLY A 42 -7.95 11.75 4.14
CA GLY A 42 -7.88 13.04 4.83
C GLY A 42 -8.37 13.01 6.27
N ILE A 43 -9.09 11.97 6.66
CA ILE A 43 -9.52 11.73 8.05
C ILE A 43 -8.33 11.61 9.03
N LEU A 44 -7.13 11.28 8.53
CA LEU A 44 -5.92 11.22 9.35
C LEU A 44 -5.38 12.60 9.75
N LYS A 45 -5.73 13.66 9.04
CA LYS A 45 -5.26 15.00 9.38
C LYS A 45 -5.81 15.42 10.74
N ASN A 46 -4.92 15.80 11.65
CA ASN A 46 -5.22 16.15 13.05
C ASN A 46 -5.80 14.96 13.86
N SER A 47 -5.50 13.73 13.48
CA SER A 47 -5.97 12.53 14.17
C SER A 47 -5.16 12.16 15.40
N SER A 48 -3.92 12.64 15.52
CA SER A 48 -2.97 12.29 16.59
C SER A 48 -2.69 10.79 16.70
N CYS A 49 -2.84 10.02 15.59
CA CYS A 49 -2.67 8.56 15.58
C CYS A 49 -1.21 8.11 15.42
N GLY A 50 -0.26 9.03 15.22
CA GLY A 50 1.11 8.68 14.85
C GLY A 50 1.80 7.74 15.82
N ALA A 51 1.74 8.04 17.13
CA ALA A 51 2.36 7.20 18.16
C ALA A 51 1.74 5.80 18.21
N GLU A 52 0.43 5.70 18.12
CA GLU A 52 -0.28 4.41 18.10
C GLU A 52 0.08 3.58 16.86
N ILE A 53 0.17 4.21 15.67
CA ILE A 53 0.62 3.54 14.45
C ILE A 53 2.04 3.00 14.63
N ASP A 54 2.96 3.82 15.15
CA ASP A 54 4.38 3.47 15.31
C ASP A 54 4.62 2.40 16.38
N SER A 55 3.69 2.20 17.32
CA SER A 55 3.73 1.12 18.32
C SER A 55 3.42 -0.27 17.75
N SER A 56 2.87 -0.36 16.54
CA SER A 56 2.57 -1.64 15.90
C SER A 56 3.84 -2.42 15.54
N ASP A 57 3.80 -3.77 15.56
CA ASP A 57 4.95 -4.60 15.19
C ASP A 57 5.29 -4.44 13.70
N PHE A 58 4.27 -4.31 12.84
CA PHE A 58 4.44 -4.13 11.41
C PHE A 58 3.49 -3.07 10.86
N VAL A 59 4.03 -2.12 10.07
CA VAL A 59 3.28 -1.01 9.49
C VAL A 59 3.31 -1.09 7.96
N PHE A 60 2.12 -1.23 7.38
CA PHE A 60 1.88 -1.20 5.94
C PHE A 60 1.40 0.18 5.51
N ARG A 61 1.92 0.71 4.38
CA ARG A 61 1.49 2.00 3.81
C ARG A 61 1.17 1.92 2.32
N CYS A 62 0.38 2.87 1.85
CA CYS A 62 -0.11 2.93 0.48
C CYS A 62 0.58 4.01 -0.34
N ASN A 63 1.27 3.62 -1.43
CA ASN A 63 1.66 4.49 -2.52
C ASN A 63 2.56 5.69 -2.15
N LEU A 64 3.64 5.43 -1.43
CA LEU A 64 4.69 6.41 -1.08
C LEU A 64 4.17 7.73 -0.47
N PRO A 65 3.37 7.68 0.61
CA PRO A 65 2.86 8.89 1.25
C PRO A 65 3.96 9.59 2.07
N PRO A 66 3.89 10.91 2.27
CA PRO A 66 4.80 11.58 3.20
C PRO A 66 4.52 11.14 4.64
N THR A 67 5.58 10.94 5.44
CA THR A 67 5.49 10.47 6.83
C THR A 67 6.27 11.35 7.80
N THR A 68 7.05 12.30 7.32
CA THR A 68 7.98 13.11 8.12
C THR A 68 7.47 14.53 8.37
N GLY A 69 8.09 15.22 9.32
CA GLY A 69 7.71 16.58 9.71
C GLY A 69 6.44 16.62 10.58
N ASN A 70 5.71 17.71 10.54
CA ASN A 70 4.51 17.91 11.39
C ASN A 70 3.41 16.88 11.19
N ILE A 71 3.41 16.19 10.04
CA ILE A 71 2.42 15.19 9.68
C ILE A 71 2.61 13.88 10.45
N SER A 72 3.83 13.62 10.95
CA SER A 72 4.16 12.37 11.66
C SER A 72 3.34 12.17 12.94
N LYS A 73 2.93 13.25 13.59
CA LYS A 73 2.04 13.16 14.75
C LYS A 73 0.70 12.48 14.44
N ASP A 74 0.25 12.58 13.19
CA ASP A 74 -1.03 12.04 12.74
C ASP A 74 -0.90 10.66 12.08
N VAL A 75 0.25 10.40 11.42
CA VAL A 75 0.41 9.20 10.58
C VAL A 75 1.58 8.32 10.97
N GLY A 76 2.41 8.74 11.94
CA GLY A 76 3.62 8.03 12.34
C GLY A 76 4.72 8.05 11.27
N ASN A 77 5.91 7.58 11.64
CA ASN A 77 7.07 7.47 10.77
C ASN A 77 7.40 6.04 10.39
N LYS A 78 7.08 5.06 11.28
CA LYS A 78 7.41 3.66 11.06
C LYS A 78 6.80 3.15 9.76
N THR A 79 7.63 2.47 8.98
CA THR A 79 7.20 1.84 7.73
C THR A 79 7.99 0.56 7.54
N ASN A 80 7.31 -0.58 7.45
CA ASN A 80 7.92 -1.86 7.15
C ASN A 80 7.68 -2.28 5.70
N LEU A 81 6.51 -1.89 5.16
CA LEU A 81 6.17 -2.13 3.77
C LEU A 81 5.35 -0.96 3.22
N VAL A 82 5.71 -0.49 2.02
CA VAL A 82 4.92 0.52 1.29
C VAL A 82 4.71 0.10 -0.15
N THR A 83 3.48 0.24 -0.65
CA THR A 83 3.19 -0.03 -2.06
C THR A 83 3.69 1.11 -2.94
N VAL A 84 4.11 0.77 -4.15
CA VAL A 84 4.59 1.74 -5.15
C VAL A 84 3.84 1.54 -6.45
N ASN A 85 2.85 2.39 -6.72
CA ASN A 85 2.12 2.34 -7.98
C ASN A 85 2.95 2.93 -9.12
N PRO A 86 2.97 2.32 -10.32
CA PRO A 86 3.68 2.85 -11.47
C PRO A 86 3.28 4.28 -11.85
N SER A 87 2.04 4.68 -11.53
CA SER A 87 1.55 6.04 -11.76
C SER A 87 2.32 7.10 -10.98
N ILE A 88 2.68 6.85 -9.71
CA ILE A 88 3.46 7.81 -8.93
C ILE A 88 4.90 7.93 -9.48
N ILE A 89 5.48 6.82 -9.92
CA ILE A 89 6.80 6.83 -10.56
C ILE A 89 6.78 7.62 -11.88
N ALA A 90 5.69 7.49 -12.65
CA ALA A 90 5.55 8.20 -13.90
C ALA A 90 5.27 9.71 -13.69
N GLN A 91 4.35 10.05 -12.78
CA GLN A 91 3.84 11.42 -12.63
C GLN A 91 4.74 12.29 -11.75
N LYS A 92 5.11 11.79 -10.57
CA LYS A 92 5.92 12.54 -9.60
C LYS A 92 7.41 12.49 -9.94
N TYR A 93 7.91 11.31 -10.35
CA TYR A 93 9.34 11.08 -10.51
C TYR A 93 9.80 10.95 -11.98
N ASN A 94 9.03 11.46 -12.93
CA ASN A 94 9.37 11.45 -14.37
C ASN A 94 9.93 10.10 -14.86
N LYS A 95 9.26 9.01 -14.49
CA LYS A 95 9.69 7.62 -14.80
C LYS A 95 11.12 7.29 -14.35
N LEU A 96 11.63 7.96 -13.32
CA LEU A 96 13.02 7.85 -12.82
C LEU A 96 14.08 8.18 -13.89
N ASN A 97 13.85 9.15 -14.76
CA ASN A 97 14.87 9.65 -15.68
C ASN A 97 15.77 10.66 -14.96
N GLU A 98 15.32 11.91 -14.84
CA GLU A 98 16.07 13.00 -14.21
C GLU A 98 15.82 13.09 -12.68
N LYS A 99 14.73 12.47 -12.20
CA LYS A 99 14.29 12.56 -10.79
C LYS A 99 14.64 11.32 -9.95
N LYS A 100 15.70 10.60 -10.29
CA LYS A 100 16.16 9.46 -9.47
C LYS A 100 16.57 9.90 -8.06
N THR A 101 17.33 10.99 -7.95
CA THR A 101 17.80 11.53 -6.66
C THR A 101 16.63 11.95 -5.78
N GLU A 102 15.67 12.73 -6.32
CA GLU A 102 14.46 13.11 -5.60
C GLU A 102 13.66 11.89 -5.11
N PHE A 103 13.57 10.85 -5.94
CA PHE A 103 12.92 9.60 -5.54
C PHE A 103 13.65 8.93 -4.37
N LEU A 104 14.97 8.80 -4.45
CA LEU A 104 15.79 8.16 -3.41
C LEU A 104 15.74 8.94 -2.09
N GLU A 105 15.80 10.26 -2.14
CA GLU A 105 15.65 11.14 -0.97
C GLU A 105 14.27 10.93 -0.31
N ASN A 106 13.21 10.90 -1.11
CA ASN A 106 11.85 10.73 -0.57
C ASN A 106 11.63 9.35 0.06
N ILE A 107 12.18 8.27 -0.53
CA ILE A 107 12.03 6.93 0.04
C ILE A 107 12.94 6.68 1.24
N ALA A 108 14.00 7.46 1.42
CA ALA A 108 14.87 7.37 2.60
C ALA A 108 14.09 7.54 3.91
N ALA A 109 12.98 8.29 3.90
CA ALA A 109 12.08 8.44 5.03
C ALA A 109 11.45 7.12 5.52
N TYR A 110 11.48 6.06 4.71
CA TYR A 110 10.92 4.75 5.06
C TYR A 110 11.94 3.77 5.66
N GLY A 111 13.18 4.21 5.92
CA GLY A 111 14.22 3.34 6.50
C GLY A 111 14.57 2.18 5.58
N ASP A 112 14.50 0.95 6.09
CA ASP A 112 14.79 -0.31 5.38
C ASP A 112 13.54 -1.03 4.84
N ALA A 113 12.45 -0.29 4.66
CA ALA A 113 11.16 -0.83 4.26
C ALA A 113 11.19 -1.61 2.94
N PHE A 114 10.26 -2.54 2.81
CA PHE A 114 9.95 -3.17 1.53
C PHE A 114 9.15 -2.21 0.65
N LEU A 115 9.61 -2.02 -0.58
CA LEU A 115 8.84 -1.36 -1.65
C LEU A 115 8.11 -2.44 -2.46
N LEU A 116 6.80 -2.53 -2.28
CA LEU A 116 5.97 -3.55 -2.90
C LEU A 116 5.43 -3.05 -4.24
N LEU A 117 5.88 -3.67 -5.32
CA LEU A 117 5.65 -3.25 -6.70
C LEU A 117 4.72 -4.22 -7.44
N PRO A 118 3.77 -3.72 -8.25
CA PRO A 118 2.84 -4.54 -9.02
C PRO A 118 3.41 -4.92 -10.40
N ALA A 119 4.67 -5.41 -10.46
CA ALA A 119 5.38 -5.69 -11.71
C ALA A 119 4.62 -6.64 -12.65
N PHE A 120 3.86 -7.56 -12.08
CA PHE A 120 3.18 -8.63 -12.81
C PHE A 120 1.66 -8.51 -12.81
N SER A 121 1.12 -7.34 -12.41
CA SER A 121 -0.33 -7.06 -12.49
C SER A 121 -0.76 -6.77 -13.93
N PHE A 122 -0.15 -5.77 -14.56
CA PHE A 122 -0.31 -5.44 -15.97
C PHE A 122 1.05 -5.50 -16.66
N ARG A 123 1.07 -5.87 -17.93
CA ARG A 123 2.31 -5.84 -18.73
C ARG A 123 2.97 -4.45 -18.74
N SER A 124 2.18 -3.38 -18.77
CA SER A 124 2.68 -2.01 -18.72
C SER A 124 3.40 -1.63 -17.41
N ASN A 125 3.17 -2.37 -16.33
CA ASN A 125 3.78 -2.09 -15.03
C ASN A 125 5.19 -2.65 -14.89
N THR A 126 5.53 -3.67 -15.69
CA THR A 126 6.78 -4.43 -15.54
C THR A 126 8.02 -3.55 -15.67
N ALA A 127 8.12 -2.80 -16.77
CA ALA A 127 9.30 -1.96 -17.03
C ALA A 127 9.52 -0.92 -15.92
N THR A 128 8.46 -0.26 -15.47
CA THR A 128 8.54 0.74 -14.39
C THR A 128 8.95 0.09 -13.07
N SER A 129 8.39 -1.06 -12.73
CA SER A 129 8.72 -1.78 -11.49
C SER A 129 10.18 -2.26 -11.49
N PHE A 130 10.66 -2.78 -12.62
CA PHE A 130 12.05 -3.20 -12.75
C PHE A 130 13.01 -2.01 -12.71
N LYS A 131 12.62 -0.87 -13.28
CA LYS A 131 13.41 0.36 -13.18
C LYS A 131 13.59 0.81 -11.73
N VAL A 132 12.52 0.73 -10.90
CA VAL A 132 12.64 0.97 -9.45
C VAL A 132 13.64 0.00 -8.82
N TYR A 133 13.50 -1.31 -9.06
CA TYR A 133 14.43 -2.32 -8.54
C TYR A 133 15.89 -1.99 -8.90
N HIS A 134 16.17 -1.73 -10.19
CA HIS A 134 17.53 -1.41 -10.64
C HIS A 134 18.05 -0.10 -10.05
N THR A 135 17.20 0.93 -9.89
CA THR A 135 17.58 2.17 -9.23
C THR A 135 18.01 1.95 -7.79
N LEU A 136 17.24 1.16 -7.02
CA LEU A 136 17.63 0.82 -5.64
C LEU A 136 18.98 0.08 -5.58
N LYS A 137 19.22 -0.85 -6.51
CA LYS A 137 20.49 -1.59 -6.59
C LYS A 137 21.66 -0.69 -6.99
N GLU A 138 21.48 0.13 -8.03
CA GLU A 138 22.49 1.08 -8.54
C GLU A 138 22.99 2.01 -7.42
N PHE A 139 22.08 2.54 -6.63
CA PHE A 139 22.38 3.51 -5.56
C PHE A 139 22.57 2.86 -4.17
N LYS A 140 22.58 1.53 -4.08
CA LYS A 140 22.73 0.78 -2.82
C LYS A 140 21.76 1.26 -1.73
N ALA A 141 20.51 1.54 -2.14
CA ALA A 141 19.47 1.96 -1.21
C ALA A 141 19.20 0.90 -0.13
N THR A 142 18.82 1.34 1.06
CA THR A 142 18.47 0.43 2.18
C THR A 142 17.13 -0.25 1.96
N GLN A 143 16.23 0.38 1.18
CA GLN A 143 14.94 -0.16 0.81
C GLN A 143 15.10 -1.38 -0.11
N ARG A 144 14.18 -2.32 0.00
CA ARG A 144 14.18 -3.57 -0.78
C ARG A 144 12.94 -3.67 -1.65
N ALA A 145 13.13 -3.80 -2.98
CA ALA A 145 12.03 -4.04 -3.89
C ALA A 145 11.53 -5.48 -3.79
N ILE A 146 10.23 -5.65 -3.63
CA ILE A 146 9.54 -6.94 -3.73
C ILE A 146 8.33 -6.81 -4.67
N PHE A 147 7.86 -7.94 -5.18
CA PHE A 147 6.80 -7.95 -6.18
C PHE A 147 5.61 -8.78 -5.71
N PHE A 148 4.40 -8.27 -5.97
CA PHE A 148 3.21 -9.10 -5.83
C PHE A 148 3.25 -10.27 -6.80
N HIS A 149 3.01 -11.47 -6.30
CA HIS A 149 2.83 -12.63 -7.16
C HIS A 149 1.47 -12.59 -7.87
N PRO A 150 1.40 -12.70 -9.20
CA PRO A 150 0.14 -12.53 -9.92
C PRO A 150 -0.92 -13.57 -9.59
N SER A 151 -0.53 -14.80 -9.27
CA SER A 151 -1.49 -15.83 -8.85
C SER A 151 -2.12 -15.50 -7.49
N TYR A 152 -1.33 -14.93 -6.56
CA TYR A 152 -1.88 -14.45 -5.29
C TYR A 152 -2.95 -13.38 -5.53
N LEU A 153 -2.65 -12.37 -6.34
CA LEU A 153 -3.59 -11.30 -6.64
C LEU A 153 -4.86 -11.79 -7.36
N LYS A 154 -4.71 -12.78 -8.27
CA LYS A 154 -5.87 -13.44 -8.92
C LYS A 154 -6.75 -14.15 -7.91
N SER A 155 -6.16 -14.97 -7.05
CA SER A 155 -6.89 -15.70 -6.00
C SER A 155 -7.59 -14.75 -5.05
N LEU A 156 -6.90 -13.67 -4.64
CA LEU A 156 -7.45 -12.63 -3.79
C LEU A 156 -8.65 -11.92 -4.43
N ALA A 157 -8.52 -11.50 -5.69
CA ALA A 157 -9.59 -10.87 -6.43
C ALA A 157 -10.80 -11.81 -6.60
N GLN A 158 -10.55 -13.10 -6.85
CA GLN A 158 -11.60 -14.11 -6.95
C GLN A 158 -12.31 -14.32 -5.61
N PHE A 159 -11.56 -14.44 -4.51
CA PHE A 159 -12.13 -14.55 -3.16
C PHE A 159 -13.03 -13.37 -2.84
N TRP A 160 -12.56 -12.13 -3.00
CA TRP A 160 -13.36 -10.94 -2.68
C TRP A 160 -14.56 -10.76 -3.61
N ARG A 161 -14.48 -11.24 -4.86
CA ARG A 161 -15.63 -11.27 -5.77
C ARG A 161 -16.75 -12.15 -5.21
N THR A 162 -16.46 -13.29 -4.59
CA THR A 162 -17.47 -14.14 -3.91
C THR A 162 -18.10 -13.44 -2.71
N LYS A 163 -17.41 -12.44 -2.13
CA LYS A 163 -17.90 -11.62 -1.02
C LYS A 163 -18.56 -10.32 -1.47
N GLY A 164 -18.82 -10.16 -2.79
CA GLY A 164 -19.53 -9.01 -3.35
C GLY A 164 -18.67 -7.84 -3.81
N VAL A 165 -17.34 -7.90 -3.63
CA VAL A 165 -16.42 -6.88 -4.13
C VAL A 165 -16.09 -7.15 -5.59
N LYS A 166 -16.89 -6.60 -6.49
CA LYS A 166 -16.69 -6.72 -7.95
C LYS A 166 -15.93 -5.48 -8.44
N ALA A 167 -14.62 -5.57 -8.53
CA ALA A 167 -13.75 -4.54 -9.08
C ALA A 167 -13.01 -5.07 -10.31
N TYR A 168 -12.62 -4.18 -11.23
CA TYR A 168 -11.69 -4.52 -12.31
C TYR A 168 -10.34 -4.94 -11.73
N ARG A 169 -9.88 -4.18 -10.73
CA ARG A 169 -8.74 -4.50 -9.88
C ARG A 169 -8.99 -3.95 -8.48
N LEU A 170 -8.62 -4.71 -7.47
CA LEU A 170 -8.68 -4.25 -6.08
C LEU A 170 -7.73 -3.06 -5.87
N SER A 171 -8.08 -2.15 -4.95
CA SER A 171 -7.18 -1.06 -4.58
C SER A 171 -5.94 -1.59 -3.86
N SER A 172 -4.83 -0.86 -3.94
CA SER A 172 -3.59 -1.22 -3.21
C SER A 172 -3.84 -1.34 -1.71
N GLY A 173 -4.65 -0.42 -1.15
CA GLY A 173 -5.03 -0.46 0.25
C GLY A 173 -5.76 -1.75 0.63
N PHE A 174 -6.72 -2.18 -0.19
CA PHE A 174 -7.47 -3.40 0.07
C PHE A 174 -6.64 -4.67 -0.14
N MET A 175 -5.69 -4.66 -1.10
CA MET A 175 -4.73 -5.74 -1.29
C MET A 175 -3.82 -5.93 -0.07
N ILE A 176 -3.22 -4.85 0.44
CA ILE A 176 -2.33 -4.94 1.61
C ILE A 176 -3.10 -5.18 2.91
N THR A 177 -4.35 -4.72 3.02
CA THR A 177 -5.24 -5.09 4.14
C THR A 177 -5.47 -6.60 4.15
N SER A 178 -5.73 -7.20 2.99
CA SER A 178 -5.92 -8.65 2.89
C SER A 178 -4.64 -9.42 3.25
N ALA A 179 -3.48 -8.95 2.78
CA ALA A 179 -2.19 -9.54 3.16
C ALA A 179 -1.92 -9.39 4.67
N ALA A 180 -2.27 -8.26 5.27
CA ALA A 180 -2.14 -8.06 6.71
C ALA A 180 -3.01 -9.03 7.52
N LEU A 181 -4.22 -9.33 7.06
CA LEU A 181 -5.09 -10.33 7.69
C LEU A 181 -4.52 -11.77 7.66
N GLU A 182 -3.65 -12.07 6.68
CA GLU A 182 -2.96 -13.35 6.59
C GLU A 182 -1.67 -13.39 7.44
N LEU A 183 -1.03 -12.23 7.66
CA LEU A 183 0.30 -12.12 8.27
C LEU A 183 0.26 -11.71 9.74
N CYS A 184 -0.87 -11.23 10.25
CA CYS A 184 -0.97 -10.59 11.55
C CYS A 184 -2.12 -11.16 12.38
N GLU A 185 -1.91 -11.27 13.69
CA GLU A 185 -2.98 -11.68 14.63
C GLU A 185 -4.02 -10.58 14.80
N ASN A 186 -3.57 -9.33 14.93
CA ASN A 186 -4.43 -8.16 15.08
C ASN A 186 -4.12 -7.13 14.00
N VAL A 187 -5.14 -6.68 13.28
CA VAL A 187 -5.02 -5.68 12.21
C VAL A 187 -5.87 -4.47 12.54
N LYS A 188 -5.24 -3.28 12.58
CA LYS A 188 -5.93 -2.00 12.71
C LYS A 188 -5.68 -1.13 11.46
N LEU A 189 -6.77 -0.62 10.91
CA LEU A 189 -6.75 0.23 9.71
C LEU A 189 -6.88 1.69 10.12
N TYR A 190 -6.08 2.55 9.49
CA TYR A 190 -6.07 4.00 9.67
C TYR A 190 -6.20 4.68 8.32
N GLY A 191 -6.97 5.76 8.23
CA GLY A 191 -7.09 6.53 6.99
C GLY A 191 -7.85 5.85 5.86
N PHE A 192 -8.62 4.82 6.13
CA PHE A 192 -9.55 4.19 5.18
C PHE A 192 -10.89 4.90 5.24
N TRP A 193 -10.99 6.06 4.60
CA TRP A 193 -12.16 6.92 4.63
C TRP A 193 -12.42 7.54 3.25
N PRO A 194 -13.35 7.01 2.46
CA PRO A 194 -13.57 7.45 1.07
C PRO A 194 -14.56 8.62 0.93
N PHE A 195 -14.80 9.37 1.99
CA PHE A 195 -15.77 10.45 2.02
C PHE A 195 -15.09 11.82 2.08
N SER A 196 -15.75 12.85 1.56
CA SER A 196 -15.31 14.25 1.58
C SER A 196 -15.62 14.98 2.89
N LYS A 197 -16.27 14.32 3.84
CA LYS A 197 -16.60 14.88 5.16
C LYS A 197 -16.17 13.90 6.25
N SER A 198 -15.73 14.44 7.40
CA SER A 198 -15.49 13.67 8.61
C SER A 198 -16.79 13.14 9.23
N ILE A 199 -16.69 12.39 10.33
CA ILE A 199 -17.85 11.92 11.11
C ILE A 199 -18.66 13.12 11.63
N GLU A 200 -17.99 14.20 12.02
CA GLU A 200 -18.60 15.46 12.48
C GLU A 200 -19.12 16.32 11.32
N LYS A 201 -19.19 15.76 10.11
CA LYS A 201 -19.66 16.42 8.88
C LYS A 201 -18.80 17.60 8.40
N MET A 202 -17.60 17.76 8.93
CA MET A 202 -16.65 18.79 8.48
C MET A 202 -15.98 18.38 7.17
N PRO A 203 -15.77 19.31 6.22
CA PRO A 203 -15.05 19.02 4.99
C PRO A 203 -13.62 18.55 5.28
N ILE A 204 -13.18 17.49 4.60
CA ILE A 204 -11.81 16.99 4.65
C ILE A 204 -11.24 16.79 3.24
N SER A 205 -9.92 16.85 3.10
CA SER A 205 -9.23 16.57 1.85
C SER A 205 -9.34 15.09 1.49
N HIS A 206 -9.11 14.75 0.22
CA HIS A 206 -9.11 13.37 -0.23
C HIS A 206 -7.97 12.58 0.43
N HIS A 207 -6.74 13.11 0.39
CA HIS A 207 -5.62 12.58 1.16
C HIS A 207 -5.22 13.53 2.30
N TYR A 208 -4.53 13.01 3.31
CA TYR A 208 -4.07 13.84 4.42
C TYR A 208 -2.98 14.86 4.01
N TYR A 209 -2.34 14.69 2.84
CA TYR A 209 -1.26 15.51 2.31
C TYR A 209 -1.62 16.30 1.04
N ASP A 210 -2.66 15.92 0.31
CA ASP A 210 -3.15 16.62 -0.88
C ASP A 210 -4.67 16.44 -1.07
N ASN A 211 -5.21 17.01 -2.15
CA ASN A 211 -6.62 16.86 -2.50
C ASN A 211 -6.80 16.29 -3.92
N GLN A 212 -5.87 15.44 -4.39
CA GLN A 212 -6.00 14.78 -5.69
C GLN A 212 -7.09 13.72 -5.64
N LEU A 213 -8.11 13.90 -6.47
CA LEU A 213 -9.20 12.94 -6.58
C LEU A 213 -8.76 11.69 -7.36
N PRO A 214 -9.27 10.51 -7.00
CA PRO A 214 -8.99 9.28 -7.74
C PRO A 214 -9.59 9.35 -9.15
N LYS A 215 -8.93 8.69 -10.10
CA LYS A 215 -9.51 8.50 -11.43
C LYS A 215 -10.77 7.63 -11.33
N PRO A 216 -11.91 8.05 -11.88
CA PRO A 216 -13.14 7.28 -11.82
C PRO A 216 -13.02 5.90 -12.50
N GLY A 217 -13.75 4.90 -11.99
CA GLY A 217 -13.99 3.62 -12.67
C GLY A 217 -12.90 2.55 -12.54
N PHE A 218 -11.77 2.83 -11.89
CA PHE A 218 -10.67 1.84 -11.77
C PHE A 218 -10.83 0.90 -10.57
N HIS A 219 -11.28 1.42 -9.43
CA HIS A 219 -11.50 0.65 -8.20
C HIS A 219 -12.95 0.75 -7.74
N ALA A 220 -13.42 -0.25 -6.99
CA ALA A 220 -14.75 -0.28 -6.41
C ALA A 220 -14.72 0.24 -4.95
N MET A 221 -14.14 1.43 -4.72
CA MET A 221 -13.90 2.01 -3.39
C MET A 221 -15.08 1.91 -2.42
N PRO A 222 -16.34 2.24 -2.81
CA PRO A 222 -17.49 2.08 -1.91
C PRO A 222 -17.74 0.64 -1.49
N LYS A 223 -17.53 -0.33 -2.40
CA LYS A 223 -17.73 -1.76 -2.11
C LYS A 223 -16.62 -2.31 -1.23
N GLU A 224 -15.37 -1.90 -1.49
CA GLU A 224 -14.22 -2.25 -0.64
C GLU A 224 -14.41 -1.70 0.77
N TYR A 225 -14.84 -0.43 0.90
CA TYR A 225 -15.10 0.19 2.19
C TYR A 225 -16.23 -0.51 2.95
N ASN A 226 -17.34 -0.85 2.29
CA ASN A 226 -18.42 -1.62 2.90
C ASN A 226 -17.93 -2.98 3.41
N GLN A 227 -17.03 -3.63 2.68
CA GLN A 227 -16.42 -4.89 3.11
C GLN A 227 -15.54 -4.69 4.35
N ILE A 228 -14.74 -3.62 4.39
CA ILE A 228 -13.94 -3.25 5.58
C ILE A 228 -14.85 -3.01 6.79
N LEU A 229 -15.97 -2.30 6.63
CA LEU A 229 -16.95 -2.09 7.70
C LEU A 229 -17.55 -3.41 8.21
N GLN A 230 -17.86 -4.35 7.32
CA GLN A 230 -18.35 -5.68 7.72
C GLN A 230 -17.30 -6.47 8.51
N LEU A 231 -16.03 -6.41 8.09
CA LEU A 231 -14.93 -7.06 8.81
C LEU A 231 -14.72 -6.43 10.19
N HIS A 232 -14.81 -5.10 10.28
CA HIS A 232 -14.77 -4.38 11.55
C HIS A 232 -15.92 -4.77 12.50
N GLY A 233 -17.15 -4.78 11.99
CA GLY A 233 -18.32 -5.17 12.77
C GLY A 233 -18.29 -6.63 13.26
N LYS A 234 -17.54 -7.51 12.56
CA LYS A 234 -17.29 -8.90 12.98
C LYS A 234 -16.08 -9.07 13.88
N GLY A 235 -15.35 -8.00 14.20
CA GLY A 235 -14.14 -8.04 15.01
C GLY A 235 -12.92 -8.69 14.33
N ILE A 236 -12.95 -8.91 13.00
CA ILE A 236 -11.85 -9.50 12.25
C ILE A 236 -10.69 -8.51 12.09
N LEU A 237 -10.99 -7.24 11.98
CA LEU A 237 -10.05 -6.13 12.02
C LEU A 237 -10.66 -4.95 12.79
N LYS A 238 -9.82 -3.97 13.15
CA LYS A 238 -10.29 -2.70 13.70
C LYS A 238 -10.16 -1.59 12.68
N LEU A 239 -11.15 -0.73 12.55
CA LEU A 239 -11.10 0.47 11.72
C LEU A 239 -11.09 1.70 12.62
N GLN A 240 -10.06 2.53 12.51
CA GLN A 240 -9.96 3.78 13.27
C GLN A 240 -10.79 4.87 12.60
N PHE A 241 -11.69 5.47 13.36
CA PHE A 241 -12.50 6.61 12.97
C PHE A 241 -12.07 7.84 13.77
N GLY A 242 -11.61 8.88 13.10
CA GLY A 242 -11.26 10.14 13.76
C GLY A 242 -9.96 10.09 14.59
N LYS A 243 -9.96 10.78 15.72
CA LYS A 243 -8.77 10.93 16.57
C LYS A 243 -8.42 9.65 17.32
N CYS A 244 -7.12 9.41 17.49
CA CYS A 244 -6.64 8.46 18.48
C CYS A 244 -6.59 9.12 19.85
N GLU A 245 -6.82 8.34 20.91
CA GLU A 245 -6.68 8.82 22.27
C GLU A 245 -5.19 9.05 22.56
N SER A 246 -4.86 10.19 23.16
CA SER A 246 -3.53 10.44 23.71
C SER A 246 -3.49 9.75 25.07
N ASP A 247 -2.62 8.78 25.23
CA ASP A 247 -2.30 8.24 26.55
C ASP A 247 -1.65 9.33 27.42
#